data_c620bb0514e83c30b742e5f56157031f
#
_entry.id   c620bb0514e83c30b742e5f56157031f
#
_cell.length_a   1.000
_cell.length_b   1.000
_cell.length_c   1.000
_cell.angle_alpha   90.00
_cell.angle_beta   90.00
_cell.angle_gamma   90.00
#
_symmetry.space_group_name_H-M   'P 1'
#
loop_
_entity.id
_entity.type
_entity.pdbx_description
1 polymer ?
#
loop_
_entity_poly.entity_id
_entity_poly.type
_entity_poly.pdbx_seq_one_letter_code
_entity_poly.pdbx_strand_id
1 'polypeptide(L)'
;MIKANGPPIFQIETTVNNNTFGYDGPLAVLQKREWEWTARDRASFMAMQAGLRAMPPAACRGVFNRWLAPYEMTSVQAGAVEPVHESTTANVLAQHLVPVQGQTDVLTMGLPYICPYNVNSVMNPILVMCLGLGYFFNLYRGRPLVREGGVVIMSHPTRWEFHPVHHPSYIDFFEQLLAETTDPAELEAKYEAQFATDEWYVHLYRTSYAYHGVHPFYMWYWGAHALQWLGRVIVVGGDPKAVRRMGFQPASTLSDALEMAGDVVGPSPTITHLHNPPILMADVE
;
A
#
# COMPACT_ATOMS: atom_id res chain seq x y z
N MET A 1 28.28 -5.06 -10.58
CA MET A 1 28.85 -4.00 -11.44
C MET A 1 29.55 -2.88 -10.66
N ILE A 2 28.96 -2.37 -9.58
CA ILE A 2 29.57 -1.31 -8.75
C ILE A 2 30.90 -1.76 -8.11
N LYS A 3 31.01 -3.03 -7.67
CA LYS A 3 32.21 -3.58 -7.03
C LYS A 3 33.47 -3.62 -7.92
N ALA A 4 33.33 -3.80 -9.21
CA ALA A 4 34.48 -4.07 -10.08
C ALA A 4 35.19 -2.81 -10.62
N ASN A 5 34.46 -1.69 -10.84
CA ASN A 5 35.01 -0.50 -11.49
C ASN A 5 34.35 0.82 -11.05
N GLY A 6 33.54 0.81 -9.99
CA GLY A 6 32.87 2.02 -9.47
C GLY A 6 33.70 2.80 -8.46
N PRO A 7 33.37 4.06 -8.18
CA PRO A 7 33.97 4.81 -7.10
C PRO A 7 33.69 4.12 -5.75
N PRO A 8 34.57 4.27 -4.76
CA PRO A 8 34.31 3.74 -3.43
C PRO A 8 33.05 4.38 -2.86
N ILE A 9 32.06 3.54 -2.51
CA ILE A 9 30.81 3.98 -1.89
C ILE A 9 30.90 3.72 -0.40
N PHE A 10 30.70 4.76 0.38
CA PHE A 10 30.51 4.68 1.82
C PHE A 10 29.03 4.87 2.12
N GLN A 11 28.43 3.89 2.78
CA GLN A 11 26.99 3.88 3.07
C GLN A 11 26.73 4.13 4.55
N ILE A 12 25.71 4.89 4.83
CA ILE A 12 25.15 5.07 6.17
C ILE A 12 23.68 4.70 6.10
N GLU A 13 23.27 3.77 6.93
CA GLU A 13 21.86 3.38 7.09
C GLU A 13 21.43 3.51 8.55
N THR A 14 20.14 3.81 8.74
CA THR A 14 19.54 3.92 10.07
C THR A 14 18.28 3.08 10.12
N THR A 15 18.01 2.48 11.28
CA THR A 15 16.67 2.01 11.62
C THR A 15 16.01 3.02 12.54
N VAL A 16 14.72 3.24 12.31
CA VAL A 16 13.92 4.19 13.09
C VAL A 16 12.68 3.51 13.63
N ASN A 17 12.23 3.95 14.77
CA ASN A 17 10.95 3.56 15.36
C ASN A 17 10.09 4.79 15.56
N ASN A 18 8.80 4.60 15.76
CA ASN A 18 7.85 5.66 16.02
C ASN A 18 7.04 5.34 17.28
N ASN A 19 7.22 6.15 18.32
CA ASN A 19 6.50 6.02 19.58
C ASN A 19 5.17 6.78 19.61
N THR A 20 4.62 7.15 18.43
CA THR A 20 3.34 7.87 18.31
C THR A 20 2.21 7.21 19.10
N PHE A 21 2.23 5.89 19.17
CA PHE A 21 1.22 5.06 19.86
C PHE A 21 1.63 4.72 21.30
N GLY A 22 2.60 5.42 21.89
CA GLY A 22 3.04 5.18 23.27
C GLY A 22 1.89 5.19 24.28
N TYR A 23 2.07 4.47 25.40
CA TYR A 23 1.00 4.17 26.39
C TYR A 23 0.29 5.43 26.93
N ASP A 24 0.94 6.56 26.92
CA ASP A 24 0.43 7.83 27.47
C ASP A 24 0.06 8.85 26.37
N GLY A 25 0.14 8.46 25.10
CA GLY A 25 -0.12 9.35 23.97
C GLY A 25 -1.62 9.48 23.63
N PRO A 26 -1.99 10.55 22.94
CA PRO A 26 -3.39 10.76 22.51
C PRO A 26 -3.89 9.70 21.53
N LEU A 27 -3.00 8.96 20.90
CA LEU A 27 -3.29 7.86 19.97
C LEU A 27 -3.08 6.47 20.61
N ALA A 28 -2.85 6.39 21.92
CA ALA A 28 -2.64 5.11 22.61
C ALA A 28 -3.77 4.09 22.39
N VAL A 29 -4.99 4.58 22.15
CA VAL A 29 -6.12 3.73 21.81
C VAL A 29 -5.91 2.90 20.54
N LEU A 30 -5.07 3.37 19.61
CA LEU A 30 -4.76 2.66 18.36
C LEU A 30 -3.79 1.48 18.53
N GLN A 31 -3.21 1.31 19.72
CA GLN A 31 -2.47 0.09 20.09
C GLN A 31 -3.40 -1.07 20.43
N LYS A 32 -4.62 -0.75 20.85
CA LYS A 32 -5.64 -1.76 21.15
C LYS A 32 -6.31 -2.21 19.86
N ARG A 33 -6.66 -3.47 19.80
CA ARG A 33 -7.51 -3.97 18.73
C ARG A 33 -8.94 -3.42 18.89
N GLU A 34 -9.65 -3.18 17.79
CA GLU A 34 -10.97 -2.53 17.82
C GLU A 34 -12.00 -3.28 18.70
N TRP A 35 -11.88 -4.60 18.81
CA TRP A 35 -12.74 -5.42 19.68
C TRP A 35 -12.39 -5.31 21.16
N GLU A 36 -11.23 -4.79 21.51
CA GLU A 36 -10.79 -4.49 22.89
C GLU A 36 -11.19 -3.07 23.32
N TRP A 37 -11.70 -2.26 22.39
CA TRP A 37 -12.08 -0.88 22.69
C TRP A 37 -13.30 -0.83 23.59
N THR A 38 -13.14 -0.14 24.70
CA THR A 38 -14.25 0.24 25.60
C THR A 38 -15.09 1.37 24.97
N ALA A 39 -16.26 1.64 25.53
CA ALA A 39 -17.07 2.80 25.14
C ALA A 39 -16.30 4.12 25.30
N ARG A 40 -15.44 4.23 26.33
CA ARG A 40 -14.57 5.39 26.55
C ARG A 40 -13.51 5.53 25.44
N ASP A 41 -12.88 4.44 25.02
CA ASP A 41 -11.89 4.45 23.94
C ASP A 41 -12.53 4.95 22.64
N ARG A 42 -13.72 4.45 22.31
CA ARG A 42 -14.49 4.88 21.13
C ARG A 42 -14.85 6.35 21.19
N ALA A 43 -15.38 6.82 22.32
CA ALA A 43 -15.76 8.24 22.51
C ALA A 43 -14.54 9.16 22.39
N SER A 44 -13.42 8.80 23.00
CA SER A 44 -12.17 9.56 22.93
C SER A 44 -11.62 9.63 21.50
N PHE A 45 -11.62 8.51 20.78
CA PHE A 45 -11.18 8.46 19.40
C PHE A 45 -12.07 9.29 18.48
N MET A 46 -13.39 9.19 18.62
CA MET A 46 -14.34 9.97 17.83
C MET A 46 -14.21 11.47 18.10
N ALA A 47 -14.03 11.89 19.35
CA ALA A 47 -13.81 13.29 19.71
C ALA A 47 -12.52 13.84 19.11
N MET A 48 -11.43 13.07 19.18
CA MET A 48 -10.15 13.43 18.56
C MET A 48 -10.29 13.55 17.05
N GLN A 49 -10.95 12.59 16.39
CA GLN A 49 -11.16 12.60 14.94
C GLN A 49 -12.01 13.81 14.51
N ALA A 50 -13.06 14.14 15.27
CA ALA A 50 -13.89 15.32 15.01
C ALA A 50 -13.09 16.62 15.17
N GLY A 51 -12.25 16.71 16.20
CA GLY A 51 -11.35 17.85 16.42
C GLY A 51 -10.36 18.03 15.26
N LEU A 52 -9.69 16.97 14.81
CA LEU A 52 -8.76 17.02 13.68
C LEU A 52 -9.45 17.42 12.37
N ARG A 53 -10.67 16.94 12.13
CA ARG A 53 -11.46 17.30 10.94
C ARG A 53 -11.91 18.75 10.93
N ALA A 54 -12.13 19.33 12.11
CA ALA A 54 -12.55 20.73 12.25
C ALA A 54 -11.38 21.72 12.10
N MET A 55 -10.12 21.25 12.16
CA MET A 55 -8.95 22.09 12.02
C MET A 55 -8.65 22.47 10.57
N PRO A 56 -8.19 23.70 10.30
CA PRO A 56 -7.60 24.05 9.02
C PRO A 56 -6.43 23.12 8.67
N PRO A 57 -6.22 22.76 7.39
CA PRO A 57 -5.17 21.82 6.99
C PRO A 57 -3.76 22.17 7.48
N ALA A 58 -3.43 23.46 7.54
CA ALA A 58 -2.13 23.91 8.05
C ALA A 58 -1.95 23.64 9.56
N ALA A 59 -3.00 23.87 10.35
CA ALA A 59 -3.00 23.58 11.77
C ALA A 59 -2.94 22.07 12.04
N CYS A 60 -3.71 21.28 11.28
CA CYS A 60 -3.68 19.83 11.37
C CYS A 60 -2.27 19.27 11.07
N ARG A 61 -1.60 19.76 10.00
CA ARG A 61 -0.20 19.42 9.70
C ARG A 61 0.75 19.80 10.82
N GLY A 62 0.55 20.97 11.44
CA GLY A 62 1.36 21.41 12.57
C GLY A 62 1.24 20.47 13.78
N VAL A 63 0.03 20.05 14.11
CA VAL A 63 -0.25 19.06 15.16
C VAL A 63 0.43 17.73 14.82
N PHE A 64 0.26 17.26 13.59
CA PHE A 64 0.83 15.99 13.14
C PHE A 64 2.35 15.98 13.24
N ASN A 65 3.01 17.00 12.69
CA ASN A 65 4.47 17.09 12.66
C ASN A 65 5.10 17.27 14.07
N ARG A 66 4.35 17.85 15.00
CA ARG A 66 4.90 18.18 16.32
C ARG A 66 4.64 17.10 17.37
N TRP A 67 3.54 16.35 17.25
CA TRP A 67 3.07 15.45 18.29
C TRP A 67 2.88 14.01 17.84
N LEU A 68 2.75 13.76 16.54
CA LEU A 68 2.34 12.46 16.03
C LEU A 68 3.41 11.73 15.20
N ALA A 69 4.61 12.27 15.09
CA ALA A 69 5.71 11.64 14.39
C ALA A 69 7.05 11.75 15.14
N PRO A 70 7.12 11.36 16.43
CA PRO A 70 8.39 11.30 17.15
C PRO A 70 9.17 10.07 16.70
N TYR A 71 9.94 10.20 15.62
CA TYR A 71 10.84 9.12 15.19
C TYR A 71 12.04 9.07 16.14
N GLU A 72 12.33 7.86 16.62
CA GLU A 72 13.54 7.56 17.36
C GLU A 72 14.45 6.69 16.49
N MET A 73 15.72 7.05 16.43
CA MET A 73 16.73 6.27 15.75
C MET A 73 17.13 5.11 16.64
N THR A 74 16.88 3.88 16.19
CA THR A 74 17.15 2.67 16.96
C THR A 74 18.52 2.08 16.67
N SER A 75 19.09 2.35 15.48
CA SER A 75 20.46 1.98 15.16
C SER A 75 21.01 2.82 13.99
N VAL A 76 22.34 2.92 13.93
CA VAL A 76 23.08 3.52 12.82
C VAL A 76 24.20 2.56 12.42
N GLN A 77 24.26 2.22 11.16
CA GLN A 77 25.33 1.43 10.53
C GLN A 77 26.05 2.28 9.51
N ALA A 78 27.38 2.17 9.43
CA ALA A 78 28.17 2.92 8.47
C ALA A 78 29.37 2.10 7.99
N GLY A 79 29.68 2.16 6.70
CA GLY A 79 30.80 1.44 6.09
C GLY A 79 30.56 1.01 4.66
N ALA A 80 31.05 -0.18 4.32
CA ALA A 80 30.83 -0.78 3.00
C ALA A 80 29.35 -1.17 2.82
N VAL A 81 28.86 -1.07 1.59
CA VAL A 81 27.43 -1.22 1.24
C VAL A 81 26.81 -2.52 1.76
N GLU A 82 27.44 -3.66 1.46
CA GLU A 82 26.86 -4.97 1.81
C GLU A 82 26.78 -5.22 3.31
N PRO A 83 27.84 -5.10 4.12
CA PRO A 83 27.75 -5.35 5.55
C PRO A 83 26.80 -4.37 6.27
N VAL A 84 26.75 -3.12 5.81
CA VAL A 84 25.82 -2.13 6.34
C VAL A 84 24.39 -2.53 6.06
N HIS A 85 24.06 -2.88 4.81
CA HIS A 85 22.73 -3.31 4.42
C HIS A 85 22.29 -4.61 5.12
N GLU A 86 23.17 -5.60 5.20
CA GLU A 86 22.91 -6.84 5.92
C GLU A 86 22.58 -6.59 7.40
N SER A 87 23.36 -5.74 8.07
CA SER A 87 23.14 -5.40 9.47
C SER A 87 21.83 -4.63 9.68
N THR A 88 21.53 -3.65 8.81
CA THR A 88 20.29 -2.88 8.87
C THR A 88 19.08 -3.78 8.63
N THR A 89 19.14 -4.65 7.63
CA THR A 89 18.07 -5.60 7.32
C THR A 89 17.84 -6.58 8.46
N ALA A 90 18.91 -7.08 9.10
CA ALA A 90 18.79 -7.96 10.26
C ALA A 90 18.05 -7.26 11.43
N ASN A 91 18.34 -5.99 11.68
CA ASN A 91 17.64 -5.21 12.72
C ASN A 91 16.15 -5.02 12.40
N VAL A 92 15.83 -4.72 11.13
CA VAL A 92 14.42 -4.57 10.70
C VAL A 92 13.68 -5.91 10.83
N LEU A 93 14.26 -7.01 10.37
CA LEU A 93 13.65 -8.33 10.47
C LEU A 93 13.47 -8.78 11.92
N ALA A 94 14.44 -8.51 12.81
CA ALA A 94 14.29 -8.80 14.23
C ALA A 94 13.09 -8.09 14.88
N GLN A 95 12.72 -6.92 14.36
CA GLN A 95 11.58 -6.14 14.84
C GLN A 95 10.25 -6.54 14.19
N HIS A 96 10.25 -6.84 12.89
CA HIS A 96 9.02 -6.92 12.08
C HIS A 96 8.72 -8.32 11.54
N LEU A 97 9.64 -9.28 11.64
CA LEU A 97 9.42 -10.60 11.10
C LEU A 97 8.43 -11.40 11.97
N VAL A 98 7.39 -11.91 11.34
CA VAL A 98 6.36 -12.73 11.98
C VAL A 98 6.34 -14.11 11.34
N PRO A 99 6.66 -15.19 12.09
CA PRO A 99 6.57 -16.55 11.56
C PRO A 99 5.11 -16.93 11.33
N VAL A 100 4.82 -17.51 10.18
CA VAL A 100 3.49 -17.96 9.79
C VAL A 100 3.57 -19.38 9.25
N GLN A 101 2.77 -20.28 9.82
CA GLN A 101 2.72 -21.68 9.40
C GLN A 101 1.79 -21.86 8.19
N GLY A 102 2.39 -22.25 7.07
CA GLY A 102 1.68 -22.54 5.83
C GLY A 102 1.11 -21.30 5.13
N GLN A 103 0.58 -21.53 3.95
CA GLN A 103 -0.12 -20.54 3.15
C GLN A 103 -1.64 -20.65 3.36
N THR A 104 -2.33 -19.55 3.14
CA THR A 104 -3.80 -19.46 3.24
C THR A 104 -4.46 -19.49 1.85
N ASP A 105 -5.73 -19.86 1.78
CA ASP A 105 -6.55 -19.78 0.57
C ASP A 105 -6.99 -18.35 0.27
N VAL A 106 -7.29 -17.59 1.32
CA VAL A 106 -7.80 -16.23 1.23
C VAL A 106 -6.99 -15.29 2.12
N LEU A 107 -6.50 -14.20 1.56
CA LEU A 107 -5.88 -13.11 2.29
C LEU A 107 -6.82 -11.91 2.32
N THR A 108 -7.15 -11.40 3.51
CA THR A 108 -7.99 -10.22 3.66
C THR A 108 -7.23 -9.06 4.26
N MET A 109 -7.48 -7.84 3.79
CA MET A 109 -6.82 -6.64 4.28
C MET A 109 -7.69 -5.38 4.15
N GLY A 110 -7.55 -4.46 5.09
CA GLY A 110 -8.05 -3.10 4.98
C GLY A 110 -6.99 -2.17 4.40
N LEU A 111 -7.35 -1.32 3.45
CA LEU A 111 -6.40 -0.37 2.87
C LEU A 111 -6.64 1.04 3.44
N PRO A 112 -5.58 1.74 3.88
CA PRO A 112 -5.70 3.12 4.35
C PRO A 112 -5.94 4.10 3.20
N TYR A 113 -6.40 5.31 3.55
CA TYR A 113 -6.55 6.43 2.61
C TYR A 113 -5.26 7.19 2.32
N ILE A 114 -4.13 6.64 2.73
CA ILE A 114 -2.82 7.26 2.55
C ILE A 114 -1.83 6.26 1.98
N CYS A 115 -1.10 6.71 0.96
CA CYS A 115 0.08 6.04 0.44
C CYS A 115 1.14 7.10 0.11
N PRO A 116 2.38 6.72 -0.18
CA PRO A 116 3.44 7.69 -0.50
C PRO A 116 3.12 8.60 -1.69
N TYR A 117 2.21 8.19 -2.57
CA TYR A 117 1.96 8.85 -3.86
C TYR A 117 0.66 9.66 -3.94
N ASN A 118 -0.19 9.65 -2.93
CA ASN A 118 -1.40 10.48 -2.99
C ASN A 118 -1.21 11.90 -2.44
N VAL A 119 -0.08 12.20 -1.82
CA VAL A 119 0.33 13.56 -1.39
C VAL A 119 -0.75 14.29 -0.58
N ASN A 120 -1.41 13.59 0.32
CA ASN A 120 -2.58 14.09 1.08
C ASN A 120 -3.77 14.52 0.20
N SER A 121 -3.86 13.97 -1.00
CA SER A 121 -4.98 14.18 -1.92
C SER A 121 -5.84 12.90 -2.04
N VAL A 122 -6.31 12.60 -3.22
CA VAL A 122 -7.18 11.46 -3.50
C VAL A 122 -6.38 10.16 -3.57
N MET A 123 -6.85 9.14 -2.87
CA MET A 123 -6.41 7.76 -3.04
C MET A 123 -7.14 7.15 -4.24
N ASN A 124 -6.60 7.35 -5.43
CA ASN A 124 -7.19 6.88 -6.69
C ASN A 124 -7.11 5.35 -6.85
N PRO A 125 -7.89 4.73 -7.75
CA PRO A 125 -7.92 3.27 -7.90
C PRO A 125 -6.58 2.61 -8.20
N ILE A 126 -5.71 3.25 -8.99
CA ILE A 126 -4.37 2.71 -9.30
C ILE A 126 -3.51 2.65 -8.05
N LEU A 127 -3.58 3.68 -7.20
CA LEU A 127 -2.85 3.71 -5.93
C LEU A 127 -3.41 2.70 -4.92
N VAL A 128 -4.71 2.43 -4.94
CA VAL A 128 -5.33 1.34 -4.16
C VAL A 128 -4.77 -0.02 -4.59
N MET A 129 -4.73 -0.28 -5.89
CA MET A 129 -4.14 -1.50 -6.46
C MET A 129 -2.66 -1.61 -6.09
N CYS A 130 -1.88 -0.56 -6.29
CA CYS A 130 -0.46 -0.52 -5.94
C CYS A 130 -0.24 -0.79 -4.45
N LEU A 131 -1.00 -0.16 -3.56
CA LEU A 131 -0.84 -0.35 -2.12
C LEU A 131 -1.22 -1.77 -1.68
N GLY A 132 -2.34 -2.29 -2.16
CA GLY A 132 -2.82 -3.63 -1.80
C GLY A 132 -1.97 -4.75 -2.37
N LEU A 133 -1.72 -4.71 -3.67
CA LEU A 133 -1.04 -5.79 -4.38
C LEU A 133 0.47 -5.56 -4.56
N GLY A 134 0.90 -4.31 -4.69
CA GLY A 134 2.33 -3.98 -4.82
C GLY A 134 3.06 -3.94 -3.49
N TYR A 135 2.43 -3.45 -2.43
CA TYR A 135 3.04 -3.36 -1.10
C TYR A 135 2.56 -4.47 -0.16
N PHE A 136 1.30 -4.50 0.22
CA PHE A 136 0.83 -5.36 1.30
C PHE A 136 0.86 -6.85 0.95
N PHE A 137 0.55 -7.20 -0.29
CA PHE A 137 0.70 -8.58 -0.76
C PHE A 137 2.16 -9.04 -0.68
N ASN A 138 3.12 -8.16 -0.93
CA ASN A 138 4.55 -8.48 -0.97
C ASN A 138 5.28 -8.39 0.39
N LEU A 139 4.57 -8.19 1.49
CA LEU A 139 5.15 -8.20 2.84
C LEU A 139 5.42 -9.62 3.34
N TYR A 140 6.22 -10.36 2.59
CA TYR A 140 6.63 -11.72 2.96
C TYR A 140 8.10 -12.00 2.63
N ARG A 141 8.68 -12.97 3.33
CA ARG A 141 9.95 -13.57 3.02
C ARG A 141 9.72 -15.04 2.59
N GLY A 142 10.42 -15.47 1.53
CA GLY A 142 10.28 -16.81 0.99
C GLY A 142 9.10 -16.92 0.02
N ARG A 143 7.89 -17.15 0.49
CA ARG A 143 6.68 -17.32 -0.35
C ARG A 143 5.53 -16.46 0.14
N PRO A 144 4.56 -16.12 -0.75
CA PRO A 144 3.39 -15.31 -0.36
C PRO A 144 2.57 -15.96 0.77
N LEU A 145 1.88 -15.13 1.55
CA LEU A 145 0.91 -15.60 2.56
C LEU A 145 -0.24 -16.39 1.94
N VAL A 146 -0.71 -15.97 0.77
CA VAL A 146 -1.76 -16.66 0.03
C VAL A 146 -1.14 -17.62 -0.98
N ARG A 147 -1.68 -18.83 -1.09
CA ARG A 147 -1.20 -19.82 -2.06
C ARG A 147 -1.47 -19.41 -3.51
N GLU A 148 -0.80 -20.05 -4.45
CA GLU A 148 -1.09 -19.87 -5.87
C GLU A 148 -2.55 -20.22 -6.19
N GLY A 149 -3.18 -19.41 -7.02
CA GLY A 149 -4.61 -19.49 -7.34
C GLY A 149 -5.55 -19.08 -6.20
N GLY A 150 -5.02 -18.63 -5.06
CA GLY A 150 -5.83 -18.12 -3.95
C GLY A 150 -6.44 -16.74 -4.21
N VAL A 151 -7.15 -16.20 -3.23
CA VAL A 151 -7.94 -14.98 -3.36
C VAL A 151 -7.45 -13.89 -2.42
N VAL A 152 -7.34 -12.66 -2.92
CA VAL A 152 -7.13 -11.46 -2.10
C VAL A 152 -8.43 -10.67 -2.01
N ILE A 153 -8.85 -10.33 -0.78
CA ILE A 153 -9.98 -9.46 -0.50
C ILE A 153 -9.48 -8.16 0.14
N MET A 154 -9.70 -7.05 -0.53
CA MET A 154 -9.32 -5.71 -0.07
C MET A 154 -10.55 -4.91 0.32
N SER A 155 -10.53 -4.25 1.48
CA SER A 155 -11.61 -3.33 1.90
C SER A 155 -11.16 -1.88 1.68
N HIS A 156 -11.78 -1.19 0.70
CA HIS A 156 -11.53 0.22 0.41
C HIS A 156 -12.63 0.77 -0.50
N PRO A 157 -13.12 2.02 -0.34
CA PRO A 157 -14.13 2.62 -1.22
C PRO A 157 -13.75 2.76 -2.68
N THR A 158 -12.48 2.77 -3.00
CA THR A 158 -11.92 2.73 -4.37
C THR A 158 -12.73 3.57 -5.36
N ARG A 159 -12.93 4.84 -5.03
CA ARG A 159 -13.75 5.77 -5.82
C ARG A 159 -13.07 6.05 -7.16
N TRP A 160 -13.87 6.20 -8.22
CA TRP A 160 -13.37 6.73 -9.50
C TRP A 160 -13.11 8.24 -9.36
N GLU A 161 -12.02 8.56 -8.69
CA GLU A 161 -11.67 9.94 -8.36
C GLU A 161 -10.15 10.11 -8.45
N PHE A 162 -9.71 11.17 -9.12
CA PHE A 162 -8.30 11.50 -9.32
C PHE A 162 -8.05 12.97 -8.99
N HIS A 163 -6.86 13.27 -8.47
CA HIS A 163 -6.46 14.66 -8.26
C HIS A 163 -5.90 15.24 -9.57
N PRO A 164 -6.55 16.28 -10.16
CA PRO A 164 -6.21 16.74 -11.51
C PRO A 164 -4.83 17.38 -11.65
N VAL A 165 -4.27 17.88 -10.54
CA VAL A 165 -2.93 18.49 -10.54
C VAL A 165 -1.82 17.47 -10.31
N HIS A 166 -2.04 16.53 -9.38
CA HIS A 166 -1.01 15.55 -9.04
C HIS A 166 -0.98 14.35 -9.99
N HIS A 167 -2.14 13.94 -10.50
CA HIS A 167 -2.32 12.68 -11.20
C HIS A 167 -2.91 12.80 -12.63
N PRO A 168 -2.53 13.78 -13.46
CA PRO A 168 -3.11 13.93 -14.80
C PRO A 168 -2.90 12.69 -15.67
N SER A 169 -1.69 12.12 -15.73
CA SER A 169 -1.41 10.91 -16.50
C SER A 169 -2.12 9.66 -15.97
N TYR A 170 -2.48 9.63 -14.68
CA TYR A 170 -3.26 8.54 -14.10
C TYR A 170 -4.70 8.51 -14.61
N ILE A 171 -5.27 9.69 -14.89
CA ILE A 171 -6.62 9.80 -15.46
C ILE A 171 -6.65 9.12 -16.82
N ASP A 172 -5.74 9.51 -17.71
CA ASP A 172 -5.67 8.94 -19.05
C ASP A 172 -5.30 7.45 -19.04
N PHE A 173 -4.36 7.05 -18.20
CA PHE A 173 -4.01 5.65 -18.01
C PHE A 173 -5.22 4.81 -17.59
N PHE A 174 -5.99 5.27 -16.58
CA PHE A 174 -7.12 4.55 -16.05
C PHE A 174 -8.33 4.55 -16.99
N GLU A 175 -8.62 5.69 -17.61
CA GLU A 175 -9.82 5.86 -18.44
C GLU A 175 -9.66 5.28 -19.84
N GLN A 176 -8.48 5.43 -20.43
CA GLN A 176 -8.22 5.04 -21.80
C GLN A 176 -7.50 3.69 -21.89
N LEU A 177 -6.35 3.55 -21.21
CA LEU A 177 -5.49 2.37 -21.40
C LEU A 177 -6.05 1.14 -20.69
N LEU A 178 -6.46 1.26 -19.43
CA LEU A 178 -7.09 0.15 -18.70
C LEU A 178 -8.49 -0.22 -19.26
N ALA A 179 -9.06 0.59 -20.15
CA ALA A 179 -10.25 0.21 -20.90
C ALA A 179 -9.92 -0.81 -22.02
N GLU A 180 -8.71 -0.76 -22.55
CA GLU A 180 -8.26 -1.62 -23.63
C GLU A 180 -7.59 -2.88 -23.08
N THR A 181 -6.66 -2.73 -22.17
CA THR A 181 -5.91 -3.85 -21.58
C THR A 181 -5.48 -3.58 -20.15
N THR A 182 -5.45 -4.64 -19.34
CA THR A 182 -4.85 -4.65 -18.00
C THR A 182 -3.52 -5.40 -17.97
N ASP A 183 -3.09 -5.97 -19.11
CA ASP A 183 -1.84 -6.72 -19.23
C ASP A 183 -0.63 -5.78 -19.19
N PRO A 184 0.32 -5.94 -18.24
CA PRO A 184 1.47 -5.07 -18.12
C PRO A 184 2.37 -5.06 -19.36
N ALA A 185 2.57 -6.20 -20.01
CA ALA A 185 3.44 -6.29 -21.18
C ALA A 185 2.82 -5.58 -22.40
N GLU A 186 1.49 -5.66 -22.56
CA GLU A 186 0.79 -4.89 -23.59
C GLU A 186 0.83 -3.40 -23.31
N LEU A 187 0.64 -2.98 -22.05
CA LEU A 187 0.71 -1.58 -21.64
C LEU A 187 2.11 -1.00 -21.91
N GLU A 188 3.18 -1.72 -21.53
CA GLU A 188 4.56 -1.35 -21.81
C GLU A 188 4.79 -1.19 -23.31
N ALA A 189 4.50 -2.23 -24.10
CA ALA A 189 4.80 -2.27 -25.52
C ALA A 189 4.04 -1.21 -26.35
N LYS A 190 2.79 -0.91 -25.97
CA LYS A 190 1.95 0.00 -26.75
C LYS A 190 2.06 1.46 -26.35
N TYR A 191 2.24 1.77 -25.06
CA TYR A 191 1.94 3.10 -24.52
C TYR A 191 3.05 3.73 -23.68
N GLU A 192 3.90 2.95 -23.00
CA GLU A 192 4.84 3.51 -22.02
C GLU A 192 5.79 4.53 -22.65
N ALA A 193 6.39 4.22 -23.81
CA ALA A 193 7.30 5.12 -24.49
C ALA A 193 6.63 6.45 -24.90
N GLN A 194 5.36 6.41 -25.29
CA GLN A 194 4.59 7.62 -25.62
C GLN A 194 4.38 8.48 -24.37
N PHE A 195 3.94 7.90 -23.26
CA PHE A 195 3.73 8.62 -22.01
C PHE A 195 5.04 9.16 -21.41
N ALA A 196 6.15 8.43 -21.62
CA ALA A 196 7.47 8.85 -21.15
C ALA A 196 7.96 10.14 -21.83
N THR A 197 7.62 10.33 -23.11
CA THR A 197 8.10 11.43 -23.94
C THR A 197 7.04 12.47 -24.27
N ASP A 198 5.82 12.31 -23.77
CA ASP A 198 4.74 13.27 -23.96
C ASP A 198 5.11 14.63 -23.40
N GLU A 199 5.17 15.64 -24.29
CA GLU A 199 5.62 16.99 -23.95
C GLU A 199 4.75 17.65 -22.88
N TRP A 200 3.44 17.34 -22.83
CA TRP A 200 2.54 17.88 -21.83
C TRP A 200 2.81 17.30 -20.44
N TYR A 201 2.95 15.98 -20.32
CA TYR A 201 3.28 15.37 -19.04
C TYR A 201 4.67 15.76 -18.56
N VAL A 202 5.66 15.84 -19.45
CA VAL A 202 7.00 16.34 -19.12
C VAL A 202 6.94 17.79 -18.64
N HIS A 203 6.14 18.64 -19.30
CA HIS A 203 5.94 20.02 -18.88
C HIS A 203 5.31 20.10 -17.48
N LEU A 204 4.23 19.37 -17.25
CA LEU A 204 3.55 19.35 -15.95
C LEU A 204 4.48 18.83 -14.82
N TYR A 205 5.21 17.78 -15.08
CA TYR A 205 6.19 17.22 -14.13
C TYR A 205 7.27 18.24 -13.72
N ARG A 206 7.74 19.06 -14.68
CA ARG A 206 8.80 20.05 -14.43
C ARG A 206 8.31 21.36 -13.82
N THR A 207 7.06 21.72 -14.01
CA THR A 207 6.54 23.06 -13.68
C THR A 207 5.42 23.05 -12.64
N SER A 208 4.91 21.88 -12.28
CA SER A 208 3.83 21.74 -11.31
C SER A 208 4.10 20.62 -10.31
N TYR A 209 3.07 20.17 -9.58
CA TYR A 209 3.14 19.04 -8.64
C TYR A 209 2.66 17.71 -9.27
N ALA A 210 2.64 17.61 -10.59
CA ALA A 210 2.25 16.40 -11.29
C ALA A 210 3.35 15.34 -11.24
N TYR A 211 2.93 14.09 -11.11
CA TYR A 211 3.83 12.95 -11.33
C TYR A 211 4.17 12.84 -12.82
N HIS A 212 5.31 12.23 -13.12
CA HIS A 212 5.74 11.98 -14.49
C HIS A 212 4.72 11.10 -15.26
N GLY A 213 4.66 11.25 -16.59
CA GLY A 213 3.72 10.54 -17.45
C GLY A 213 3.68 9.01 -17.23
N VAL A 214 4.83 8.38 -17.02
CA VAL A 214 4.93 6.92 -16.82
C VAL A 214 4.66 6.46 -15.39
N HIS A 215 4.46 7.35 -14.44
CA HIS A 215 4.30 6.95 -13.04
C HIS A 215 3.12 5.98 -12.81
N PRO A 216 1.92 6.13 -13.43
CA PRO A 216 0.84 5.17 -13.29
C PRO A 216 1.19 3.77 -13.82
N PHE A 217 2.02 3.67 -14.84
CA PHE A 217 2.51 2.38 -15.37
C PHE A 217 3.30 1.62 -14.30
N TYR A 218 4.26 2.27 -13.66
CA TYR A 218 5.05 1.63 -12.61
C TYR A 218 4.22 1.25 -11.40
N MET A 219 3.23 2.05 -11.03
CA MET A 219 2.30 1.69 -9.97
C MET A 219 1.45 0.47 -10.35
N TRP A 220 1.07 0.37 -11.61
CA TRP A 220 0.33 -0.78 -12.13
C TRP A 220 1.20 -2.04 -12.20
N TYR A 221 2.39 -1.95 -12.76
CA TYR A 221 3.33 -3.09 -12.87
C TYR A 221 3.66 -3.69 -11.51
N TRP A 222 3.86 -2.84 -10.53
CA TRP A 222 4.17 -3.28 -9.18
C TRP A 222 3.08 -4.16 -8.56
N GLY A 223 1.82 -3.81 -8.73
CA GLY A 223 0.70 -4.62 -8.25
C GLY A 223 0.36 -5.78 -9.19
N ALA A 224 0.58 -5.63 -10.50
CA ALA A 224 0.27 -6.65 -11.50
C ALA A 224 1.09 -7.95 -11.32
N HIS A 225 2.26 -7.88 -10.69
CA HIS A 225 3.02 -9.07 -10.31
C HIS A 225 2.18 -10.04 -9.46
N ALA A 226 1.41 -9.53 -8.50
CA ALA A 226 0.54 -10.37 -7.68
C ALA A 226 -0.58 -11.05 -8.50
N LEU A 227 -1.05 -10.43 -9.58
CA LEU A 227 -2.12 -10.97 -10.42
C LEU A 227 -1.72 -12.25 -11.16
N GLN A 228 -0.43 -12.47 -11.38
CA GLN A 228 0.08 -13.72 -11.97
C GLN A 228 -0.02 -14.90 -11.00
N TRP A 229 -0.07 -14.60 -9.69
CA TRP A 229 -0.15 -15.59 -8.62
C TRP A 229 -1.59 -15.86 -8.17
N LEU A 230 -2.45 -14.84 -8.23
CA LEU A 230 -3.79 -14.85 -7.66
C LEU A 230 -4.84 -15.40 -8.62
N GLY A 231 -5.74 -16.22 -8.10
CA GLY A 231 -6.93 -16.66 -8.84
C GLY A 231 -8.00 -15.56 -8.94
N ARG A 232 -8.08 -14.67 -7.94
CA ARG A 232 -9.07 -13.58 -7.91
C ARG A 232 -8.67 -12.45 -6.95
N VAL A 233 -9.04 -11.23 -7.33
CA VAL A 233 -9.00 -10.04 -6.44
C VAL A 233 -10.42 -9.51 -6.28
N ILE A 234 -10.84 -9.30 -5.03
CA ILE A 234 -12.18 -8.79 -4.68
C ILE A 234 -12.00 -7.51 -3.86
N VAL A 235 -12.80 -6.47 -4.17
CA VAL A 235 -12.79 -5.20 -3.43
C VAL A 235 -14.13 -4.99 -2.76
N VAL A 236 -14.12 -4.95 -1.43
CA VAL A 236 -15.31 -4.72 -0.60
C VAL A 236 -15.55 -3.23 -0.42
N GLY A 237 -16.78 -2.79 -0.72
CA GLY A 237 -17.21 -1.40 -0.56
C GLY A 237 -16.66 -0.43 -1.62
N GLY A 238 -15.96 -0.95 -2.64
CA GLY A 238 -15.43 -0.16 -3.75
C GLY A 238 -16.49 0.27 -4.76
N ASP A 239 -16.25 1.39 -5.46
CA ASP A 239 -17.05 1.77 -6.63
C ASP A 239 -17.00 0.64 -7.67
N PRO A 240 -18.16 0.02 -8.00
CA PRO A 240 -18.17 -1.14 -8.89
C PRO A 240 -17.60 -0.88 -10.29
N LYS A 241 -17.71 0.36 -10.80
CA LYS A 241 -17.15 0.71 -12.11
C LYS A 241 -15.63 0.81 -12.04
N ALA A 242 -15.11 1.47 -11.01
CA ALA A 242 -13.67 1.60 -10.80
C ALA A 242 -13.01 0.22 -10.57
N VAL A 243 -13.63 -0.61 -9.75
CA VAL A 243 -13.14 -1.96 -9.44
C VAL A 243 -13.10 -2.84 -10.69
N ARG A 244 -14.18 -2.86 -11.48
CA ARG A 244 -14.22 -3.64 -12.73
C ARG A 244 -13.26 -3.12 -13.79
N ARG A 245 -12.99 -1.82 -13.83
CA ARG A 245 -12.00 -1.23 -14.75
C ARG A 245 -10.60 -1.81 -14.52
N MET A 246 -10.27 -2.15 -13.29
CA MET A 246 -9.01 -2.81 -12.93
C MET A 246 -9.01 -4.33 -13.18
N GLY A 247 -10.10 -4.91 -13.65
CA GLY A 247 -10.24 -6.37 -13.79
C GLY A 247 -10.60 -7.08 -12.48
N PHE A 248 -10.93 -6.35 -11.40
CA PHE A 248 -11.27 -6.91 -10.09
C PHE A 248 -12.78 -7.08 -9.93
N GLN A 249 -13.18 -7.81 -8.88
CA GLN A 249 -14.59 -8.05 -8.59
C GLN A 249 -15.05 -7.17 -7.40
N PRO A 250 -16.11 -6.38 -7.57
CA PRO A 250 -16.69 -5.63 -6.46
C PRO A 250 -17.61 -6.51 -5.62
N ALA A 251 -17.51 -6.35 -4.30
CA ALA A 251 -18.43 -6.94 -3.34
C ALA A 251 -19.01 -5.85 -2.43
N SER A 252 -20.29 -5.98 -2.04
CA SER A 252 -20.93 -5.00 -1.15
C SER A 252 -20.54 -5.20 0.30
N THR A 253 -20.37 -6.45 0.71
CA THR A 253 -20.02 -6.84 2.08
C THR A 253 -18.87 -7.83 2.09
N LEU A 254 -18.23 -8.00 3.25
CA LEU A 254 -17.22 -9.05 3.43
C LEU A 254 -17.83 -10.45 3.29
N SER A 255 -19.09 -10.64 3.68
CA SER A 255 -19.79 -11.92 3.51
C SER A 255 -19.92 -12.28 2.03
N ASP A 256 -20.37 -11.34 1.20
CA ASP A 256 -20.46 -11.54 -0.24
C ASP A 256 -19.08 -11.86 -0.85
N ALA A 257 -18.05 -11.16 -0.40
CA ALA A 257 -16.68 -11.38 -0.87
C ALA A 257 -16.15 -12.76 -0.49
N LEU A 258 -16.46 -13.26 0.70
CA LEU A 258 -16.09 -14.61 1.13
C LEU A 258 -16.84 -15.70 0.37
N GLU A 259 -18.12 -15.50 0.06
CA GLU A 259 -18.89 -16.37 -0.81
C GLU A 259 -18.27 -16.42 -2.22
N MET A 260 -17.99 -15.27 -2.81
CA MET A 260 -17.31 -15.18 -4.12
C MET A 260 -15.91 -15.80 -4.10
N ALA A 261 -15.20 -15.73 -2.98
CA ALA A 261 -13.90 -16.41 -2.82
C ALA A 261 -14.09 -17.93 -2.79
N GLY A 262 -15.14 -18.41 -2.13
CA GLY A 262 -15.51 -19.83 -2.09
C GLY A 262 -15.71 -20.47 -3.47
N ASP A 263 -16.17 -19.71 -4.45
CA ASP A 263 -16.29 -20.15 -5.85
C ASP A 263 -14.93 -20.50 -6.49
N VAL A 264 -13.84 -19.93 -5.95
CA VAL A 264 -12.48 -20.13 -6.48
C VAL A 264 -11.72 -21.18 -5.68
N VAL A 265 -11.78 -21.08 -4.35
CA VAL A 265 -10.91 -21.85 -3.44
C VAL A 265 -11.66 -22.92 -2.67
N GLY A 266 -12.97 -23.03 -2.85
CA GLY A 266 -13.84 -24.00 -2.16
C GLY A 266 -14.60 -23.38 -0.98
N PRO A 267 -15.60 -24.11 -0.44
CA PRO A 267 -16.58 -23.56 0.50
C PRO A 267 -16.07 -23.36 1.94
N SER A 268 -14.90 -23.87 2.26
CA SER A 268 -14.31 -23.79 3.60
C SER A 268 -12.84 -23.36 3.54
N PRO A 269 -12.55 -22.13 3.01
CA PRO A 269 -11.19 -21.69 2.82
C PRO A 269 -10.51 -21.37 4.16
N THR A 270 -9.21 -21.57 4.21
CA THR A 270 -8.37 -20.98 5.24
C THR A 270 -8.19 -19.49 4.97
N ILE A 271 -8.28 -18.65 6.02
CA ILE A 271 -8.26 -17.19 5.87
C ILE A 271 -7.19 -16.60 6.77
N THR A 272 -6.32 -15.79 6.19
CA THR A 272 -5.44 -14.89 6.95
C THR A 272 -5.93 -13.45 6.81
N HIS A 273 -6.05 -12.75 7.94
CA HIS A 273 -6.41 -11.34 7.98
C HIS A 273 -5.21 -10.50 8.38
N LEU A 274 -4.78 -9.60 7.51
CA LEU A 274 -3.81 -8.57 7.86
C LEU A 274 -4.53 -7.45 8.61
N HIS A 275 -4.39 -7.46 9.93
CA HIS A 275 -5.03 -6.48 10.79
C HIS A 275 -4.22 -5.17 10.78
N ASN A 276 -4.88 -4.05 10.53
CA ASN A 276 -4.29 -2.73 10.28
C ASN A 276 -3.40 -2.66 9.03
N PRO A 277 -2.94 -1.48 8.61
CA PRO A 277 -1.90 -1.41 7.60
C PRO A 277 -0.71 -2.23 8.12
N PRO A 278 -0.36 -3.34 7.49
CA PRO A 278 0.66 -4.22 8.04
C PRO A 278 2.02 -3.52 8.01
N ILE A 279 2.63 -3.39 9.18
CA ILE A 279 4.04 -3.01 9.33
C ILE A 279 4.75 -4.26 9.84
N LEU A 280 4.71 -5.31 9.05
CA LEU A 280 5.34 -6.59 9.35
C LEU A 280 5.90 -7.21 8.07
N MET A 281 6.79 -8.19 8.26
CA MET A 281 7.24 -9.10 7.22
C MET A 281 6.85 -10.51 7.63
N ALA A 282 6.03 -11.20 6.85
CA ALA A 282 5.67 -12.58 7.12
C ALA A 282 6.81 -13.52 6.71
N ASP A 283 7.18 -14.46 7.57
CA ASP A 283 8.07 -15.57 7.26
C ASP A 283 7.22 -16.83 7.15
N VAL A 284 6.93 -17.22 5.91
CA VAL A 284 5.97 -18.30 5.63
C VAL A 284 6.73 -19.62 5.48
N GLU A 285 6.55 -20.51 6.47
CA GLU A 285 7.18 -21.82 6.55
C GLU A 285 6.32 -22.95 5.95
#